data_8b8060dfe7799a5ba96327d4a9f23d6a
#
_entry.id   8b8060dfe7799a5ba96327d4a9f23d6a
#
_cell.length_a   1.000
_cell.length_b   1.000
_cell.length_c   1.000
_cell.angle_alpha   90.00
_cell.angle_beta   90.00
_cell.angle_gamma   90.00
#
_symmetry.space_group_name_H-M   'P 1'
#
loop_
_entity.id
_entity.type
_entity.pdbx_description
1 polymer ?
#
loop_
_entity_poly.entity_id
_entity_poly.type
_entity_poly.pdbx_seq_one_letter_code
_entity_poly.pdbx_strand_id
1 'polypeptide(L)'
;PDVVGFRLNGALNFGVTATDMTLRIVEMLREHGVVGKFVEFFGQGMAALSLPDRATIANMAPEYGATCGFFPVDDNTLAYMRLSGREEDDVAGVEAYCRAQGLWYDSSSPEKSYTAVLELDLSTVQPALAGPKRPQDRVDLSNMAQHFKESLTHEVGHSGHGLSESDLSKSTLIGNEYDLNHGDVVIAAITSCCLLYTSPSPRDVEE
;
A
#
# COMPACT_ATOMS: atom_id res chain seq x y z
N PRO A 1 -1.02 -1.01 -24.62
CA PRO A 1 -1.69 -0.84 -23.36
C PRO A 1 -1.54 0.58 -22.85
N ASP A 2 -2.54 1.10 -22.14
CA ASP A 2 -2.47 2.41 -21.54
C ASP A 2 -1.49 2.41 -20.37
N VAL A 3 -0.76 3.52 -20.22
CA VAL A 3 0.12 3.76 -19.09
C VAL A 3 -0.36 5.02 -18.37
N VAL A 4 -0.71 4.85 -17.09
CA VAL A 4 -1.06 5.97 -16.22
C VAL A 4 0.17 6.37 -15.44
N GLY A 5 0.57 7.62 -15.55
CA GLY A 5 1.63 8.22 -14.74
C GLY A 5 1.09 8.60 -13.37
N PHE A 6 1.78 8.23 -12.30
CA PHE A 6 1.47 8.66 -10.95
C PHE A 6 2.61 9.49 -10.38
N ARG A 7 2.40 10.80 -10.33
CA ARG A 7 3.42 11.76 -9.88
C ARG A 7 3.39 11.86 -8.34
N LEU A 8 4.55 11.64 -7.75
CA LEU A 8 4.78 11.79 -6.31
C LEU A 8 5.57 13.08 -6.06
N ASN A 9 5.05 13.95 -5.23
CA ASN A 9 5.66 15.22 -4.84
C ASN A 9 5.89 15.25 -3.32
N GLY A 10 6.85 16.06 -2.86
CA GLY A 10 7.11 16.26 -1.43
C GLY A 10 7.65 15.02 -0.73
N ALA A 11 7.40 14.93 0.57
CA ALA A 11 7.81 13.82 1.43
C ALA A 11 6.75 13.56 2.51
N LEU A 12 6.72 12.34 3.06
CA LEU A 12 5.82 11.98 4.15
C LEU A 12 6.14 12.78 5.42
N ASN A 13 5.12 13.21 6.13
CA ASN A 13 5.27 13.84 7.44
C ASN A 13 5.72 12.82 8.49
N PHE A 14 6.31 13.33 9.57
CA PHE A 14 6.67 12.49 10.70
C PHE A 14 5.46 11.72 11.25
N GLY A 15 5.63 10.42 11.49
CA GLY A 15 4.58 9.54 12.00
C GLY A 15 3.67 8.93 10.94
N VAL A 16 3.80 9.34 9.68
CA VAL A 16 3.09 8.74 8.54
C VAL A 16 3.95 7.60 7.97
N THR A 17 3.34 6.46 7.72
CA THR A 17 4.03 5.24 7.26
C THR A 17 3.90 5.03 5.76
N ALA A 18 4.74 4.14 5.21
CA ALA A 18 4.61 3.68 3.82
C ALA A 18 3.24 3.02 3.56
N THR A 19 2.67 2.37 4.56
CA THR A 19 1.33 1.77 4.47
C THR A 19 0.26 2.83 4.30
N ASP A 20 0.30 3.93 5.06
CA ASP A 20 -0.65 5.04 4.93
C ASP A 20 -0.62 5.63 3.52
N MET A 21 0.59 5.87 3.00
CA MET A 21 0.81 6.32 1.63
C MET A 21 0.24 5.34 0.61
N THR A 22 0.55 4.06 0.77
CA THR A 22 0.11 3.01 -0.16
C THR A 22 -1.41 2.91 -0.19
N LEU A 23 -2.08 2.96 0.96
CA LEU A 23 -3.55 2.96 1.03
C LEU A 23 -4.14 4.18 0.31
N ARG A 24 -3.53 5.36 0.44
CA ARG A 24 -3.97 6.55 -0.30
C ARG A 24 -3.81 6.40 -1.81
N ILE A 25 -2.69 5.85 -2.24
CA ILE A 25 -2.44 5.56 -3.66
C ILE A 25 -3.46 4.54 -4.21
N VAL A 26 -3.73 3.48 -3.45
CA VAL A 26 -4.73 2.45 -3.81
C VAL A 26 -6.11 3.07 -3.99
N GLU A 27 -6.54 3.92 -3.05
CA GLU A 27 -7.80 4.64 -3.11
C GLU A 27 -7.89 5.49 -4.40
N MET A 28 -6.90 6.34 -4.67
CA MET A 28 -6.87 7.22 -5.85
C MET A 28 -6.86 6.45 -7.16
N LEU A 29 -6.04 5.40 -7.27
CA LEU A 29 -5.96 4.58 -8.48
C LEU A 29 -7.24 3.77 -8.72
N ARG A 30 -7.86 3.29 -7.64
CA ARG A 30 -9.13 2.57 -7.73
C ARG A 30 -10.26 3.49 -8.19
N GLU A 31 -10.31 4.71 -7.69
CA GLU A 31 -11.26 5.74 -8.09
C GLU A 31 -11.08 6.15 -9.56
N HIS A 32 -9.82 6.32 -9.99
CA HIS A 32 -9.51 6.66 -11.39
C HIS A 32 -9.86 5.53 -12.38
N GLY A 33 -9.77 4.27 -11.94
CA GLY A 33 -10.03 3.11 -12.79
C GLY A 33 -8.85 2.74 -13.70
N VAL A 34 -7.93 1.92 -13.16
CA VAL A 34 -6.71 1.47 -13.84
C VAL A 34 -6.73 0.00 -14.27
N VAL A 35 -7.89 -0.62 -14.30
CA VAL A 35 -8.04 -2.03 -14.71
C VAL A 35 -7.53 -2.21 -16.14
N GLY A 36 -6.62 -3.16 -16.32
CA GLY A 36 -5.99 -3.45 -17.60
C GLY A 36 -4.93 -2.44 -18.06
N LYS A 37 -4.56 -1.48 -17.22
CA LYS A 37 -3.53 -0.47 -17.48
C LYS A 37 -2.26 -0.77 -16.70
N PHE A 38 -1.17 -0.11 -17.09
CA PHE A 38 0.07 -0.03 -16.32
C PHE A 38 0.09 1.28 -15.54
N VAL A 39 0.73 1.29 -14.37
CA VAL A 39 0.95 2.49 -13.57
C VAL A 39 2.45 2.70 -13.40
N GLU A 40 2.98 3.79 -13.91
CA GLU A 40 4.37 4.20 -13.70
C GLU A 40 4.42 5.33 -12.66
N PHE A 41 5.16 5.09 -11.58
CA PHE A 41 5.39 6.08 -10.54
C PHE A 41 6.61 6.94 -10.88
N PHE A 42 6.50 8.26 -10.71
CA PHE A 42 7.56 9.19 -11.01
C PHE A 42 7.43 10.46 -10.15
N GLY A 43 8.35 11.41 -10.31
CA GLY A 43 8.32 12.69 -9.62
C GLY A 43 9.37 12.82 -8.52
N GLN A 44 9.51 14.03 -8.00
CA GLN A 44 10.56 14.38 -7.04
C GLN A 44 10.40 13.66 -5.70
N GLY A 45 9.16 13.31 -5.31
CA GLY A 45 8.87 12.59 -4.09
C GLY A 45 9.45 11.19 -4.05
N MET A 46 9.82 10.60 -5.20
CA MET A 46 10.47 9.28 -5.22
C MET A 46 11.83 9.27 -4.49
N ALA A 47 12.54 10.37 -4.46
CA ALA A 47 13.83 10.46 -3.76
C ALA A 47 13.70 10.25 -2.25
N ALA A 48 12.53 10.54 -1.68
CA ALA A 48 12.22 10.34 -0.27
C ALA A 48 11.75 8.91 0.07
N LEU A 49 11.54 8.05 -0.94
CA LEU A 49 11.04 6.69 -0.76
C LEU A 49 12.17 5.68 -0.90
N SER A 50 12.30 4.81 0.11
CA SER A 50 13.17 3.64 0.02
C SER A 50 12.65 2.64 -1.03
N LEU A 51 13.50 1.72 -1.48
CA LEU A 51 13.04 0.66 -2.38
C LEU A 51 11.95 -0.23 -1.76
N PRO A 52 12.03 -0.63 -0.47
CA PRO A 52 10.94 -1.36 0.20
C PRO A 52 9.61 -0.62 0.18
N ASP A 53 9.59 0.72 0.35
CA ASP A 53 8.36 1.51 0.27
C ASP A 53 7.76 1.44 -1.13
N ARG A 54 8.60 1.58 -2.16
CA ARG A 54 8.18 1.44 -3.57
C ARG A 54 7.68 0.04 -3.88
N ALA A 55 8.33 -0.99 -3.34
CA ALA A 55 7.91 -2.38 -3.49
C ALA A 55 6.54 -2.63 -2.86
N THR A 56 6.24 -2.00 -1.72
CA THR A 56 4.92 -2.08 -1.08
C THR A 56 3.82 -1.56 -1.99
N ILE A 57 4.05 -0.41 -2.64
CA ILE A 57 3.11 0.16 -3.62
C ILE A 57 2.94 -0.78 -4.82
N ALA A 58 4.04 -1.26 -5.39
CA ALA A 58 4.03 -2.13 -6.56
C ALA A 58 3.33 -3.48 -6.29
N ASN A 59 3.53 -4.05 -5.11
CA ASN A 59 2.88 -5.29 -4.69
C ASN A 59 1.37 -5.18 -4.60
N MET A 60 0.83 -4.00 -4.35
CA MET A 60 -0.61 -3.77 -4.27
C MET A 60 -1.27 -3.43 -5.62
N ALA A 61 -0.58 -3.73 -6.74
CA ALA A 61 -1.17 -3.55 -8.08
C ALA A 61 -2.51 -4.30 -8.26
N PRO A 62 -2.69 -5.55 -7.79
CA PRO A 62 -3.97 -6.22 -7.83
C PRO A 62 -5.07 -5.48 -7.05
N GLU A 63 -4.75 -4.90 -5.89
CA GLU A 63 -5.70 -4.18 -5.05
C GLU A 63 -6.20 -2.90 -5.71
N TYR A 64 -5.33 -2.11 -6.36
CA TYR A 64 -5.82 -0.97 -7.13
C TYR A 64 -6.30 -1.34 -8.54
N GLY A 65 -6.07 -2.59 -8.98
CA GLY A 65 -6.64 -3.16 -10.20
C GLY A 65 -5.80 -2.98 -11.45
N ALA A 66 -4.55 -2.51 -11.34
CA ALA A 66 -3.66 -2.39 -12.49
C ALA A 66 -3.03 -3.74 -12.87
N THR A 67 -2.57 -3.85 -14.11
CA THR A 67 -1.79 -5.00 -14.57
C THR A 67 -0.45 -5.08 -13.83
N CYS A 68 0.23 -3.95 -13.67
CA CYS A 68 1.33 -3.79 -12.74
C CYS A 68 1.53 -2.31 -12.38
N GLY A 69 2.19 -2.08 -11.23
CA GLY A 69 2.75 -0.79 -10.86
C GLY A 69 4.27 -0.91 -10.81
N PHE A 70 4.99 0.09 -11.32
CA PHE A 70 6.44 0.03 -11.37
C PHE A 70 7.08 1.40 -11.20
N PHE A 71 8.34 1.36 -10.78
CA PHE A 71 9.19 2.52 -10.59
C PHE A 71 10.39 2.44 -11.53
N PRO A 72 10.90 3.55 -12.02
CA PRO A 72 12.15 3.57 -12.76
C PRO A 72 13.34 3.25 -11.83
N VAL A 73 14.45 2.87 -12.43
CA VAL A 73 15.71 2.57 -11.71
C VAL A 73 16.46 3.87 -11.42
N ASP A 74 16.93 4.02 -10.18
CA ASP A 74 17.68 5.18 -9.71
C ASP A 74 18.76 4.78 -8.69
N ASP A 75 19.44 5.77 -8.09
CA ASP A 75 20.48 5.56 -7.08
C ASP A 75 19.98 4.77 -5.87
N ASN A 76 18.72 4.95 -5.44
CA ASN A 76 18.12 4.18 -4.34
C ASN A 76 18.01 2.69 -4.69
N THR A 77 17.75 2.38 -5.95
CA THR A 77 17.73 0.99 -6.44
C THR A 77 19.11 0.36 -6.33
N LEU A 78 20.18 1.06 -6.75
CA LEU A 78 21.54 0.57 -6.64
C LEU A 78 21.99 0.42 -5.18
N ALA A 79 21.62 1.38 -4.33
CA ALA A 79 21.89 1.29 -2.89
C ALA A 79 21.24 0.04 -2.26
N TYR A 80 20.02 -0.27 -2.64
CA TYR A 80 19.35 -1.49 -2.16
C TYR A 80 20.00 -2.77 -2.70
N MET A 81 20.46 -2.78 -3.94
CA MET A 81 21.18 -3.93 -4.50
C MET A 81 22.45 -4.24 -3.68
N ARG A 82 23.22 -3.20 -3.33
CA ARG A 82 24.38 -3.34 -2.44
C ARG A 82 24.00 -3.85 -1.06
N LEU A 83 22.97 -3.26 -0.46
CA LEU A 83 22.46 -3.67 0.85
C LEU A 83 22.00 -5.13 0.86
N SER A 84 21.44 -5.62 -0.24
CA SER A 84 20.97 -7.01 -0.40
C SER A 84 22.08 -7.98 -0.81
N GLY A 85 23.36 -7.53 -0.87
CA GLY A 85 24.53 -8.39 -1.09
C GLY A 85 24.83 -8.69 -2.56
N ARG A 86 24.43 -7.80 -3.49
CA ARG A 86 24.86 -7.88 -4.89
C ARG A 86 26.31 -7.40 -5.03
N GLU A 87 27.06 -8.06 -5.88
CA GLU A 87 28.42 -7.67 -6.18
C GLU A 87 28.49 -6.35 -6.97
N GLU A 88 29.56 -5.57 -6.79
CA GLU A 88 29.67 -4.26 -7.46
C GLU A 88 29.67 -4.35 -8.99
N ASP A 89 30.19 -5.44 -9.56
CA ASP A 89 30.16 -5.65 -11.01
C ASP A 89 28.71 -5.80 -11.53
N ASP A 90 27.83 -6.48 -10.75
CA ASP A 90 26.41 -6.61 -11.08
C ASP A 90 25.71 -5.25 -10.97
N VAL A 91 26.00 -4.49 -9.92
CA VAL A 91 25.43 -3.15 -9.70
C VAL A 91 25.83 -2.19 -10.82
N ALA A 92 27.12 -2.18 -11.18
CA ALA A 92 27.65 -1.37 -12.28
C ALA A 92 27.03 -1.78 -13.64
N GLY A 93 26.86 -3.09 -13.84
CA GLY A 93 26.19 -3.63 -15.04
C GLY A 93 24.75 -3.16 -15.17
N VAL A 94 23.98 -3.21 -14.07
CA VAL A 94 22.59 -2.72 -14.03
C VAL A 94 22.52 -1.22 -14.31
N GLU A 95 23.38 -0.42 -13.68
CA GLU A 95 23.44 1.02 -13.93
C GLU A 95 23.74 1.32 -15.40
N ALA A 96 24.80 0.72 -15.96
CA ALA A 96 25.19 0.94 -17.34
C ALA A 96 24.08 0.54 -18.32
N TYR A 97 23.42 -0.60 -18.08
CA TYR A 97 22.32 -1.06 -18.89
C TYR A 97 21.12 -0.10 -18.82
N CYS A 98 20.70 0.29 -17.63
CA CYS A 98 19.55 1.16 -17.45
C CYS A 98 19.76 2.53 -18.05
N ARG A 99 20.98 3.09 -17.97
CA ARG A 99 21.34 4.35 -18.63
C ARG A 99 21.31 4.22 -20.15
N ALA A 100 21.87 3.15 -20.69
CA ALA A 100 21.88 2.90 -22.14
C ALA A 100 20.47 2.67 -22.72
N GLN A 101 19.56 2.09 -21.96
CA GLN A 101 18.17 1.82 -22.38
C GLN A 101 17.18 2.94 -22.05
N GLY A 102 17.60 4.04 -21.43
CA GLY A 102 16.69 5.12 -21.02
C GLY A 102 15.73 4.73 -19.89
N LEU A 103 16.10 3.72 -19.08
CA LEU A 103 15.36 3.25 -17.90
C LEU A 103 15.83 3.92 -16.60
N TRP A 104 16.91 4.67 -16.69
CA TRP A 104 17.47 5.41 -15.56
C TRP A 104 16.64 6.68 -15.30
N TYR A 105 16.44 6.97 -14.02
CA TYR A 105 15.74 8.16 -13.56
C TYR A 105 16.64 9.00 -12.66
N ASP A 106 16.69 10.29 -12.98
CA ASP A 106 17.29 11.34 -12.16
C ASP A 106 16.54 12.66 -12.35
N SER A 107 16.98 13.71 -11.68
CA SER A 107 16.35 15.03 -11.76
C SER A 107 16.40 15.69 -13.15
N SER A 108 17.26 15.20 -14.06
CA SER A 108 17.39 15.67 -15.43
C SER A 108 16.59 14.85 -16.44
N SER A 109 15.98 13.74 -15.98
CA SER A 109 15.21 12.86 -16.85
C SER A 109 14.01 13.60 -17.45
N PRO A 110 13.80 13.50 -18.79
CA PRO A 110 12.69 14.17 -19.43
C PRO A 110 11.34 13.62 -18.92
N GLU A 111 10.36 14.51 -18.87
CA GLU A 111 9.00 14.08 -18.53
C GLU A 111 8.44 13.19 -19.65
N LYS A 112 7.94 12.03 -19.28
CA LYS A 112 7.34 11.07 -20.20
C LYS A 112 5.89 11.46 -20.52
N SER A 113 5.41 11.03 -21.66
CA SER A 113 4.00 11.18 -22.04
C SER A 113 3.20 9.97 -21.57
N TYR A 114 2.16 10.21 -20.80
CA TYR A 114 1.25 9.20 -20.26
C TYR A 114 -0.16 9.35 -20.83
N THR A 115 -0.96 8.28 -20.80
CA THR A 115 -2.37 8.33 -21.18
C THR A 115 -3.17 9.23 -20.22
N ALA A 116 -2.82 9.21 -18.94
CA ALA A 116 -3.35 10.10 -17.90
C ALA A 116 -2.26 10.31 -16.83
N VAL A 117 -2.37 11.39 -16.08
CA VAL A 117 -1.47 11.66 -14.94
C VAL A 117 -2.31 11.91 -13.69
N LEU A 118 -1.98 11.21 -12.62
CA LEU A 118 -2.44 11.48 -11.26
C LEU A 118 -1.29 12.09 -10.45
N GLU A 119 -1.62 12.92 -9.48
CA GLU A 119 -0.62 13.56 -8.63
C GLU A 119 -0.97 13.40 -7.16
N LEU A 120 0.04 13.12 -6.34
CA LEU A 120 -0.07 13.07 -4.88
C LEU A 120 1.08 13.85 -4.26
N ASP A 121 0.73 14.84 -3.44
CA ASP A 121 1.67 15.46 -2.51
C ASP A 121 1.74 14.58 -1.25
N LEU A 122 2.90 13.96 -1.03
CA LEU A 122 3.13 13.06 0.10
C LEU A 122 2.94 13.75 1.46
N SER A 123 3.13 15.06 1.54
CA SER A 123 2.90 15.82 2.77
C SER A 123 1.43 15.90 3.18
N THR A 124 0.51 15.60 2.28
CA THR A 124 -0.93 15.59 2.56
C THR A 124 -1.44 14.25 3.10
N VAL A 125 -0.62 13.21 3.04
CA VAL A 125 -0.98 11.88 3.51
C VAL A 125 -1.14 11.90 5.03
N GLN A 126 -2.24 11.34 5.52
CA GLN A 126 -2.54 11.19 6.93
C GLN A 126 -2.50 9.73 7.36
N PRO A 127 -2.17 9.43 8.61
CA PRO A 127 -2.33 8.09 9.17
C PRO A 127 -3.75 7.58 8.94
N ALA A 128 -3.88 6.34 8.46
CA ALA A 128 -5.14 5.78 8.05
C ALA A 128 -5.21 4.27 8.30
N LEU A 129 -6.43 3.78 8.36
CA LEU A 129 -6.74 2.36 8.31
C LEU A 129 -7.62 2.10 7.08
N ALA A 130 -7.79 0.83 6.71
CA ALA A 130 -8.66 0.46 5.61
C ALA A 130 -9.55 -0.71 6.02
N GLY A 131 -10.74 -0.73 5.48
CA GLY A 131 -11.72 -1.77 5.72
C GLY A 131 -13.14 -1.20 5.88
N PRO A 132 -14.11 -2.09 6.16
CA PRO A 132 -13.96 -3.48 6.63
C PRO A 132 -13.60 -4.52 5.57
N LYS A 133 -13.67 -4.18 4.30
CA LYS A 133 -13.57 -5.21 3.24
C LYS A 133 -12.35 -5.08 2.34
N ARG A 134 -11.93 -3.86 1.98
CA ARG A 134 -10.95 -3.64 0.92
C ARG A 134 -9.95 -2.54 1.26
N PRO A 135 -8.72 -2.59 0.72
CA PRO A 135 -7.71 -1.56 0.96
C PRO A 135 -8.09 -0.15 0.52
N GLN A 136 -8.94 -0.02 -0.51
CA GLN A 136 -9.44 1.29 -0.96
C GLN A 136 -10.52 1.88 -0.06
N ASP A 137 -11.10 1.11 0.85
CA ASP A 137 -12.05 1.59 1.85
C ASP A 137 -11.28 2.27 2.99
N ARG A 138 -10.52 3.30 2.63
CA ARG A 138 -9.60 4.01 3.50
C ARG A 138 -10.32 4.99 4.40
N VAL A 139 -9.95 5.03 5.67
CA VAL A 139 -10.47 5.97 6.66
C VAL A 139 -9.31 6.60 7.42
N ASP A 140 -9.27 7.93 7.47
CA ASP A 140 -8.29 8.63 8.30
C ASP A 140 -8.43 8.24 9.76
N LEU A 141 -7.31 8.01 10.43
CA LEU A 141 -7.28 7.56 11.82
C LEU A 141 -8.03 8.53 12.76
N SER A 142 -8.00 9.82 12.46
CA SER A 142 -8.73 10.86 13.20
C SER A 142 -10.25 10.68 13.15
N ASN A 143 -10.77 10.06 12.10
CA ASN A 143 -12.20 9.84 11.86
C ASN A 143 -12.66 8.41 12.21
N MET A 144 -11.73 7.53 12.57
CA MET A 144 -11.99 6.10 12.72
C MET A 144 -13.09 5.80 13.74
N ALA A 145 -13.07 6.45 14.90
CA ALA A 145 -14.03 6.18 15.97
C ALA A 145 -15.48 6.53 15.56
N GLN A 146 -15.65 7.63 14.83
CA GLN A 146 -16.96 8.02 14.33
C GLN A 146 -17.41 7.11 13.18
N HIS A 147 -16.53 6.91 12.19
CA HIS A 147 -16.80 6.03 11.06
C HIS A 147 -17.18 4.62 11.50
N PHE A 148 -16.46 4.05 12.47
CA PHE A 148 -16.77 2.74 13.00
C PHE A 148 -18.17 2.69 13.62
N LYS A 149 -18.54 3.64 14.47
CA LYS A 149 -19.87 3.70 15.09
C LYS A 149 -20.99 3.77 14.06
N GLU A 150 -20.82 4.61 13.04
CA GLU A 150 -21.79 4.77 11.97
C GLU A 150 -21.91 3.50 11.12
N SER A 151 -20.78 2.84 10.84
CA SER A 151 -20.74 1.63 10.01
C SER A 151 -21.44 0.42 10.66
N LEU A 152 -21.57 0.36 11.96
CA LEU A 152 -22.23 -0.76 12.66
C LEU A 152 -23.67 -0.94 12.20
N THR A 153 -24.44 0.14 12.06
CA THR A 153 -25.86 0.10 11.71
C THR A 153 -26.17 0.37 10.24
N HIS A 154 -25.18 0.87 9.47
CA HIS A 154 -25.36 1.05 8.04
C HIS A 154 -25.66 -0.28 7.35
N GLU A 155 -26.47 -0.25 6.29
CA GLU A 155 -26.78 -1.43 5.48
C GLU A 155 -25.51 -2.19 5.05
N VAL A 156 -25.60 -3.52 5.04
CA VAL A 156 -24.50 -4.38 4.58
C VAL A 156 -24.11 -3.99 3.16
N GLY A 157 -22.95 -3.41 3.02
CA GLY A 157 -22.45 -2.89 1.76
C GLY A 157 -20.95 -2.71 1.77
N HIS A 158 -20.49 -1.60 1.26
CA HIS A 158 -19.07 -1.25 1.18
C HIS A 158 -18.44 -1.09 2.58
N SER A 159 -19.08 -0.32 3.46
CA SER A 159 -18.58 0.00 4.79
C SER A 159 -19.56 -0.35 5.92
N GLY A 160 -20.75 -0.93 5.63
CA GLY A 160 -21.75 -1.22 6.63
C GLY A 160 -21.75 -2.65 7.11
N HIS A 161 -22.10 -2.84 8.40
CA HIS A 161 -22.22 -4.15 9.07
C HIS A 161 -23.68 -4.61 9.21
N GLY A 162 -24.65 -3.71 9.09
CA GLY A 162 -26.09 -4.02 9.11
C GLY A 162 -26.60 -4.53 10.46
N LEU A 163 -25.97 -4.12 11.56
CA LEU A 163 -26.42 -4.52 12.88
C LEU A 163 -27.70 -3.81 13.27
N SER A 164 -28.62 -4.55 13.94
CA SER A 164 -29.76 -3.94 14.60
C SER A 164 -29.36 -3.23 15.89
N GLU A 165 -30.15 -2.30 16.36
CA GLU A 165 -29.92 -1.61 17.64
C GLU A 165 -29.76 -2.60 18.82
N SER A 166 -30.45 -3.73 18.79
CA SER A 166 -30.35 -4.77 19.81
C SER A 166 -29.03 -5.53 19.75
N ASP A 167 -28.34 -5.52 18.59
CA ASP A 167 -27.07 -6.22 18.42
C ASP A 167 -25.88 -5.38 18.87
N LEU A 168 -26.03 -4.07 18.98
CA LEU A 168 -24.93 -3.16 19.39
C LEU A 168 -24.38 -3.42 20.78
N SER A 169 -25.19 -4.00 21.68
CA SER A 169 -24.79 -4.36 23.04
C SER A 169 -24.31 -5.80 23.20
N LYS A 170 -24.25 -6.58 22.12
CA LYS A 170 -23.79 -7.96 22.18
C LYS A 170 -22.29 -8.02 22.39
N SER A 171 -21.88 -8.93 23.27
CA SER A 171 -20.49 -9.33 23.50
C SER A 171 -20.32 -10.82 23.26
N THR A 172 -19.07 -11.23 23.07
CA THR A 172 -18.71 -12.65 22.94
C THR A 172 -17.62 -12.98 23.96
N LEU A 173 -17.89 -13.95 24.82
CA LEU A 173 -16.91 -14.42 25.80
C LEU A 173 -15.82 -15.25 25.10
N ILE A 174 -14.57 -14.85 25.27
CA ILE A 174 -13.41 -15.55 24.73
C ILE A 174 -12.65 -16.23 25.87
N GLY A 175 -12.49 -17.55 25.77
CA GLY A 175 -11.68 -18.33 26.69
C GLY A 175 -12.13 -18.30 28.15
N ASN A 176 -13.35 -17.92 28.48
CA ASN A 176 -13.88 -17.69 29.83
C ASN A 176 -13.22 -16.52 30.60
N GLU A 177 -12.45 -15.66 29.93
CA GLU A 177 -11.68 -14.59 30.58
C GLU A 177 -12.05 -13.20 30.10
N TYR A 178 -12.45 -13.06 28.83
CA TYR A 178 -12.66 -11.73 28.19
C TYR A 178 -13.99 -11.66 27.46
N ASP A 179 -14.73 -10.58 27.71
CA ASP A 179 -15.86 -10.19 26.87
C ASP A 179 -15.37 -9.31 25.73
N LEU A 180 -15.43 -9.82 24.50
CA LEU A 180 -15.11 -9.07 23.29
C LEU A 180 -16.35 -8.28 22.85
N ASN A 181 -16.23 -6.97 22.78
CA ASN A 181 -17.28 -6.03 22.42
C ASN A 181 -17.03 -5.40 21.05
N HIS A 182 -18.07 -4.78 20.49
CA HIS A 182 -17.91 -3.95 19.29
C HIS A 182 -16.96 -2.77 19.57
N GLY A 183 -15.90 -2.65 18.77
CA GLY A 183 -14.89 -1.61 18.91
C GLY A 183 -13.63 -2.06 19.67
N ASP A 184 -13.60 -3.26 20.21
CA ASP A 184 -12.37 -3.79 20.78
C ASP A 184 -11.34 -4.07 19.66
N VAL A 185 -10.07 -3.80 19.97
CA VAL A 185 -8.99 -3.96 19.01
C VAL A 185 -8.41 -5.37 19.10
N VAL A 186 -8.44 -6.07 18.00
CA VAL A 186 -7.81 -7.40 17.86
C VAL A 186 -6.59 -7.25 16.94
N ILE A 187 -5.45 -7.77 17.40
CA ILE A 187 -4.23 -7.82 16.58
C ILE A 187 -4.09 -9.23 16.03
N ALA A 188 -4.14 -9.35 14.71
CA ALA A 188 -3.94 -10.61 14.01
C ALA A 188 -2.99 -10.38 12.82
N ALA A 189 -2.15 -11.38 12.54
CA ALA A 189 -1.29 -11.37 11.37
C ALA A 189 -1.61 -12.58 10.49
N ILE A 190 -1.80 -12.32 9.21
CA ILE A 190 -1.99 -13.36 8.20
C ILE A 190 -0.91 -13.17 7.16
N THR A 191 -0.13 -14.20 6.91
CA THR A 191 0.86 -14.22 5.84
C THR A 191 0.21 -14.71 4.54
N SER A 192 0.73 -14.25 3.42
CA SER A 192 0.29 -14.63 2.08
C SER A 192 1.48 -14.97 1.18
N CYS A 193 1.20 -15.41 -0.05
CA CYS A 193 2.21 -15.79 -1.04
C CYS A 193 3.17 -16.87 -0.51
N CYS A 194 4.46 -16.73 -0.79
CA CYS A 194 5.48 -17.70 -0.34
C CYS A 194 5.62 -17.74 1.20
N LEU A 195 5.34 -16.65 1.90
CA LEU A 195 5.41 -16.61 3.36
C LEU A 195 4.38 -17.52 4.04
N LEU A 196 3.29 -17.85 3.36
CA LEU A 196 2.29 -18.78 3.87
C LEU A 196 2.89 -20.17 4.16
N TYR A 197 3.84 -20.61 3.35
CA TYR A 197 4.49 -21.91 3.48
C TYR A 197 5.72 -21.91 4.37
N THR A 198 6.32 -20.75 4.60
CA THR A 198 7.58 -20.63 5.34
C THR A 198 7.42 -20.08 6.75
N SER A 199 6.25 -19.50 7.07
CA SER A 199 5.97 -19.01 8.41
C SER A 199 5.49 -20.15 9.31
N PRO A 200 6.13 -20.37 10.46
CA PRO A 200 5.69 -21.41 11.40
C PRO A 200 4.28 -21.10 11.90
N SER A 201 3.42 -22.12 11.91
CA SER A 201 2.10 -22.05 12.49
C SER A 201 2.12 -22.74 13.87
N PRO A 202 1.32 -22.30 14.85
CA PRO A 202 1.14 -23.06 16.09
C PRO A 202 0.71 -24.52 15.89
N ARG A 203 0.11 -24.82 14.73
CA ARG A 203 -0.28 -26.20 14.36
C ARG A 203 0.89 -27.06 13.90
N ASP A 204 1.99 -26.43 13.44
CA ASP A 204 3.18 -27.15 12.94
C ASP A 204 4.09 -27.64 14.09
N VAL A 205 3.78 -27.31 15.35
CA VAL A 205 4.58 -27.63 16.54
C VAL A 205 4.09 -28.93 17.22
N GLU A 206 2.98 -29.50 16.78
CA GLU A 206 2.36 -30.69 17.38
C GLU A 206 2.59 -31.98 16.56
N GLU A 207 3.41 -31.96 15.54
CA GLU A 207 3.90 -33.12 14.80
C GLU A 207 5.43 -33.27 15.09
#